data_3a6ee0b4693e99c497be5cdf09d486af
#
_entry.id   3a6ee0b4693e99c497be5cdf09d486af
#
_cell.length_a   1.000
_cell.length_b   1.000
_cell.length_c   1.000
_cell.angle_alpha   90.00
_cell.angle_beta   90.00
_cell.angle_gamma   90.00
#
_symmetry.space_group_name_H-M   'P 1'
#
loop_
_entity.id
_entity.type
_entity.pdbx_description
1 polymer ?
#
loop_
_entity_poly.entity_id
_entity_poly.type
_entity_poly.pdbx_seq_one_letter_code
_entity_poly.pdbx_strand_id
1 'polypeptide(L)'
;MIRNLKLNEMRLKTWQHLNVNEVNIEEEYITEEEIIDLIKENKCKYTNVKKIYTNNESNTSFKTINTLKDIELNNINKEYNLISLNNLKTTNKQNTYITDYSYIYNKYTYELNGIINKTIKIDEIDIQNKKQNNIDNYNNIYIKEYLNIIANENSNSYLVLDLNKNNYKNINDNNKSKIEDINIQIDLKDNSKVDMVIIFPYDKIEGISLENLHINGGKKSDIHISCIFMGRKQEYFKITSLLNEETNVNIDGIYLTYANNTLDMYFDTNHIGKNGKSYININGVMIDDSRKSWKGIITFHNGCSGSEGEENENLLMLSENAKSKTLPILLCREIDVKGNHGSSSGNMDNQKIFYLMSRGHSKENARKIIIMSRFNPIIDRITNDEIKENVISIIEEEINKTNN
;
A
#
# COMPACT_ATOMS: atom_id res chain seq x y z
N MET A 1 25.17 -3.44 -6.19
CA MET A 1 25.67 -4.07 -4.94
C MET A 1 24.47 -4.69 -4.23
N ILE A 2 24.48 -6.00 -4.01
CA ILE A 2 23.41 -6.68 -3.26
C ILE A 2 23.45 -6.13 -1.84
N ARG A 3 22.34 -5.57 -1.37
CA ARG A 3 22.20 -5.06 -0.01
C ARG A 3 21.12 -5.88 0.69
N ASN A 4 21.37 -6.27 1.93
CA ASN A 4 20.33 -6.85 2.76
C ASN A 4 19.36 -5.76 3.17
N LEU A 5 18.18 -5.72 2.58
CA LEU A 5 17.11 -4.81 2.93
C LEU A 5 16.27 -5.43 4.04
N LYS A 6 16.18 -4.72 5.17
CA LYS A 6 15.29 -5.10 6.28
C LYS A 6 13.97 -4.39 6.13
N LEU A 7 12.93 -5.15 5.84
CA LEU A 7 11.57 -4.65 5.70
C LEU A 7 10.72 -5.02 6.91
N ASN A 8 9.72 -4.19 7.16
CA ASN A 8 8.71 -4.43 8.19
C ASN A 8 9.33 -4.82 9.54
N GLU A 9 10.46 -4.18 9.89
CA GLU A 9 11.13 -4.40 11.17
C GLU A 9 10.23 -3.93 12.32
N MET A 10 9.94 -4.84 13.24
CA MET A 10 9.13 -4.55 14.41
C MET A 10 9.92 -3.74 15.44
N ARG A 11 9.31 -2.71 16.02
CA ARG A 11 9.92 -1.89 17.10
C ARG A 11 10.26 -2.71 18.35
N LEU A 12 9.45 -3.73 18.62
CA LEU A 12 9.71 -4.69 19.69
C LEU A 12 10.05 -6.04 19.07
N LYS A 13 11.27 -6.52 19.27
CA LYS A 13 11.70 -7.84 18.83
C LYS A 13 11.17 -8.91 19.78
N THR A 14 9.95 -9.37 19.50
CA THR A 14 9.30 -10.46 20.21
C THR A 14 9.19 -11.67 19.29
N TRP A 15 8.94 -12.84 19.86
CA TRP A 15 8.66 -14.04 19.06
C TRP A 15 9.74 -14.40 18.03
N GLN A 16 11.02 -14.25 18.43
CA GLN A 16 12.17 -14.50 17.51
C GLN A 16 12.09 -15.87 16.83
N HIS A 17 11.55 -16.88 17.51
CA HIS A 17 11.37 -18.22 16.97
C HIS A 17 10.37 -18.31 15.80
N LEU A 18 9.50 -17.32 15.60
CA LEU A 18 8.54 -17.26 14.50
C LEU A 18 9.09 -16.57 13.26
N ASN A 19 10.26 -15.94 13.34
CA ASN A 19 10.87 -15.14 12.26
C ASN A 19 9.88 -14.09 11.69
N VAL A 20 9.21 -13.35 12.56
CA VAL A 20 8.24 -12.30 12.17
C VAL A 20 8.75 -10.88 12.42
N ASN A 21 9.88 -10.73 13.13
CA ASN A 21 10.36 -9.42 13.58
C ASN A 21 10.84 -8.52 12.43
N GLU A 22 11.32 -9.10 11.36
CA GLU A 22 11.81 -8.40 10.17
C GLU A 22 11.78 -9.34 8.96
N VAL A 23 11.71 -8.77 7.78
CA VAL A 23 11.95 -9.49 6.53
C VAL A 23 13.28 -9.04 5.97
N ASN A 24 14.17 -9.96 5.67
CA ASN A 24 15.44 -9.68 5.02
C ASN A 24 15.32 -10.06 3.54
N ILE A 25 15.57 -9.10 2.67
CA ILE A 25 15.61 -9.30 1.23
C ILE A 25 17.02 -8.99 0.75
N GLU A 26 17.61 -9.93 0.02
CA GLU A 26 18.88 -9.72 -0.67
C GLU A 26 18.60 -9.19 -2.07
N GLU A 27 18.37 -7.87 -2.15
CA GLU A 27 18.05 -7.21 -3.40
C GLU A 27 18.83 -5.89 -3.55
N GLU A 28 18.88 -5.40 -4.75
CA GLU A 28 19.52 -4.13 -5.06
C GLU A 28 18.56 -2.98 -4.75
N TYR A 29 18.86 -2.25 -3.69
CA TYR A 29 18.10 -1.09 -3.25
C TYR A 29 18.88 0.19 -3.50
N ILE A 30 18.16 1.26 -3.92
CA ILE A 30 18.75 2.57 -4.19
C ILE A 30 18.26 3.57 -3.16
N THR A 31 19.19 4.30 -2.55
CA THR A 31 18.88 5.37 -1.62
C THR A 31 18.40 6.64 -2.36
N GLU A 32 17.76 7.57 -1.65
CA GLU A 32 17.37 8.85 -2.24
C GLU A 32 18.57 9.67 -2.74
N GLU A 33 19.69 9.64 -2.03
CA GLU A 33 20.93 10.34 -2.45
C GLU A 33 21.44 9.76 -3.78
N GLU A 34 21.44 8.45 -3.93
CA GLU A 34 21.84 7.79 -5.17
C GLU A 34 20.86 8.11 -6.33
N ILE A 35 19.55 8.22 -6.07
CA ILE A 35 18.57 8.66 -7.08
C ILE A 35 18.86 10.09 -7.53
N ILE A 36 19.14 11.00 -6.61
CA ILE A 36 19.49 12.38 -6.92
C ILE A 36 20.75 12.44 -7.82
N ASP A 37 21.75 11.63 -7.51
CA ASP A 37 22.95 11.56 -8.34
C ASP A 37 22.67 10.97 -9.72
N LEU A 38 21.82 9.94 -9.83
CA LEU A 38 21.36 9.40 -11.10
C LEU A 38 20.59 10.43 -11.94
N ILE A 39 19.76 11.28 -11.31
CA ILE A 39 19.08 12.38 -11.98
C ILE A 39 20.09 13.39 -12.52
N LYS A 40 21.09 13.77 -11.71
CA LYS A 40 22.16 14.70 -12.11
C LYS A 40 22.97 14.18 -13.31
N GLU A 41 23.19 12.87 -13.38
CA GLU A 41 23.91 12.20 -14.45
C GLU A 41 23.03 11.88 -15.68
N ASN A 42 21.74 12.28 -15.69
CA ASN A 42 20.74 11.93 -16.71
C ASN A 42 20.52 10.43 -16.91
N LYS A 43 20.77 9.64 -15.87
CA LYS A 43 20.57 8.17 -15.86
C LYS A 43 19.24 7.75 -15.25
N CYS A 44 18.48 8.70 -14.67
CA CYS A 44 17.16 8.45 -14.10
C CYS A 44 16.12 9.36 -14.76
N LYS A 45 14.98 8.80 -15.13
CA LYS A 45 13.82 9.59 -15.56
C LYS A 45 13.13 10.15 -14.32
N TYR A 46 12.89 11.46 -14.32
CA TYR A 46 12.26 12.15 -13.21
C TYR A 46 11.02 12.91 -13.65
N THR A 47 9.93 12.75 -12.91
CA THR A 47 8.67 13.47 -13.12
C THR A 47 8.21 14.07 -11.79
N ASN A 48 7.82 15.35 -11.78
CA ASN A 48 7.22 16.00 -10.63
C ASN A 48 5.93 16.70 -11.05
N VAL A 49 4.82 16.36 -10.43
CA VAL A 49 3.49 16.90 -10.74
C VAL A 49 2.82 17.38 -9.47
N LYS A 50 2.31 18.61 -9.50
CA LYS A 50 1.45 19.15 -8.44
C LYS A 50 0.06 19.45 -8.99
N LYS A 51 -0.99 18.96 -8.35
CA LYS A 51 -2.38 19.24 -8.67
C LYS A 51 -3.11 19.78 -7.43
N ILE A 52 -3.91 20.82 -7.62
CA ILE A 52 -4.75 21.40 -6.59
C ILE A 52 -6.21 21.21 -7.01
N TYR A 53 -6.99 20.55 -6.18
CA TYR A 53 -8.41 20.34 -6.39
C TYR A 53 -9.21 21.28 -5.49
N THR A 54 -10.20 21.98 -6.07
CA THR A 54 -11.09 22.91 -5.34
C THR A 54 -12.53 22.68 -5.77
N ASN A 55 -13.43 22.42 -4.85
CA ASN A 55 -14.90 22.32 -5.07
C ASN A 55 -15.32 21.74 -6.44
N ASN A 56 -14.80 20.55 -6.78
CA ASN A 56 -15.00 19.87 -8.06
C ASN A 56 -14.39 20.55 -9.32
N GLU A 57 -13.70 21.66 -9.19
CA GLU A 57 -12.91 22.24 -10.27
C GLU A 57 -11.44 21.84 -10.13
N SER A 58 -10.81 21.44 -11.23
CA SER A 58 -9.39 21.11 -11.25
C SER A 58 -8.59 22.27 -11.86
N ASN A 59 -7.95 23.08 -11.03
CA ASN A 59 -6.89 23.97 -11.50
C ASN A 59 -5.60 23.15 -11.57
N THR A 60 -5.26 22.68 -12.76
CA THR A 60 -4.02 21.94 -12.99
C THR A 60 -2.90 22.92 -13.34
N SER A 61 -2.03 23.18 -12.40
CA SER A 61 -0.71 23.73 -12.75
C SER A 61 0.25 22.57 -13.02
N PHE A 62 0.42 22.22 -14.29
CA PHE A 62 1.47 21.28 -14.68
C PHE A 62 2.81 22.01 -14.67
N LYS A 63 3.70 21.62 -13.78
CA LYS A 63 5.11 21.92 -13.90
C LYS A 63 5.85 20.61 -14.11
N THR A 64 5.98 20.19 -15.37
CA THR A 64 6.88 19.09 -15.71
C THR A 64 8.29 19.65 -15.64
N ILE A 65 9.06 19.24 -14.66
CA ILE A 65 10.43 19.68 -14.46
C ILE A 65 11.33 18.66 -15.15
N ASN A 66 11.78 18.99 -16.35
CA ASN A 66 12.71 18.13 -17.11
C ASN A 66 14.19 18.52 -16.88
N THR A 67 14.48 19.52 -16.07
CA THR A 67 15.87 19.98 -15.84
C THR A 67 16.14 20.25 -14.36
N LEU A 68 17.35 19.94 -13.96
CA LEU A 68 17.90 20.11 -12.60
C LEU A 68 17.84 21.54 -12.03
N LYS A 69 17.66 22.56 -12.86
CA LYS A 69 17.62 23.98 -12.43
C LYS A 69 16.42 24.31 -11.53
N ASP A 70 15.38 23.49 -11.56
CA ASP A 70 14.14 23.74 -10.84
C ASP A 70 14.00 22.88 -9.57
N ILE A 71 15.00 22.02 -9.27
CA ILE A 71 15.02 21.23 -8.04
C ILE A 71 15.74 22.08 -6.98
N GLU A 72 14.99 22.78 -6.15
CA GLU A 72 15.52 23.29 -4.88
C GLU A 72 15.82 22.09 -3.98
N LEU A 73 17.04 21.53 -4.13
CA LEU A 73 17.56 20.38 -3.37
C LEU A 73 17.44 20.54 -1.86
N ASN A 74 17.31 21.78 -1.38
CA ASN A 74 17.19 22.10 0.05
C ASN A 74 15.82 21.76 0.67
N ASN A 75 14.78 21.56 -0.15
CA ASN A 75 13.45 21.23 0.37
C ASN A 75 13.16 19.73 0.43
N ILE A 76 13.89 18.90 -0.33
CA ILE A 76 13.70 17.45 -0.30
C ILE A 76 14.09 16.86 1.06
N ASN A 77 15.10 17.42 1.72
CA ASN A 77 15.62 16.91 2.99
C ASN A 77 14.90 17.42 4.26
N LYS A 78 14.05 18.44 4.17
CA LYS A 78 13.41 19.04 5.36
C LYS A 78 11.98 18.61 5.61
N GLU A 79 11.24 18.16 4.60
CA GLU A 79 9.81 17.86 4.75
C GLU A 79 9.49 16.40 5.09
N TYR A 80 10.43 15.47 4.93
CA TYR A 80 10.13 14.06 5.08
C TYR A 80 11.04 13.39 6.10
N ASN A 81 10.66 13.52 7.39
CA ASN A 81 10.98 12.49 8.37
C ASN A 81 10.11 11.24 8.08
N LEU A 82 10.15 10.76 6.86
CA LEU A 82 9.75 9.40 6.58
C LEU A 82 10.57 8.55 7.54
N ILE A 83 9.88 7.69 8.28
CA ILE A 83 10.52 6.69 9.12
C ILE A 83 11.37 5.88 8.17
N SER A 84 12.56 6.41 8.03
CA SER A 84 13.49 6.11 7.00
C SER A 84 14.01 4.71 7.23
N LEU A 85 14.24 4.05 6.18
CA LEU A 85 15.29 3.05 6.02
C LEU A 85 16.66 3.58 6.52
N ASN A 86 16.71 4.58 7.42
CA ASN A 86 17.86 5.33 7.92
C ASN A 86 18.84 4.52 8.74
N ASN A 87 18.65 3.22 8.90
CA ASN A 87 19.60 2.35 9.60
C ASN A 87 20.52 1.55 8.66
N LEU A 88 20.50 1.83 7.37
CA LEU A 88 21.48 1.24 6.46
C LEU A 88 22.82 1.97 6.63
N LYS A 89 23.68 1.43 7.49
CA LYS A 89 25.09 1.84 7.55
C LYS A 89 25.75 1.51 6.22
N THR A 90 25.97 2.54 5.41
CA THR A 90 26.77 2.44 4.19
C THR A 90 28.23 2.23 4.56
N THR A 91 28.73 1.04 4.39
CA THR A 91 30.16 0.77 4.36
C THR A 91 30.64 0.92 2.93
N ASN A 92 31.53 1.89 2.72
CA ASN A 92 32.31 2.16 1.50
C ASN A 92 31.59 2.71 0.27
N LYS A 93 31.85 3.99 0.01
CA LYS A 93 31.56 4.72 -1.21
C LYS A 93 32.42 4.19 -2.39
N GLN A 94 31.87 3.29 -3.15
CA GLN A 94 32.19 3.18 -4.57
C GLN A 94 30.87 3.21 -5.33
N ASN A 95 30.65 4.29 -6.08
CA ASN A 95 29.46 4.50 -6.93
C ASN A 95 29.51 3.52 -8.13
N THR A 96 29.22 2.25 -7.89
CA THR A 96 28.97 1.28 -8.95
C THR A 96 27.46 1.13 -9.11
N TYR A 97 26.87 1.95 -9.97
CA TYR A 97 25.51 1.73 -10.45
C TYR A 97 25.46 0.43 -11.22
N ILE A 98 24.36 -0.32 -11.03
CA ILE A 98 24.18 -1.54 -11.75
C ILE A 98 23.72 -1.19 -13.14
N THR A 99 24.49 -1.63 -14.13
CA THR A 99 24.28 -1.27 -15.54
C THR A 99 23.03 -1.88 -16.15
N ASP A 100 22.37 -2.81 -15.44
CA ASP A 100 21.26 -3.60 -15.97
C ASP A 100 19.85 -3.10 -15.58
N TYR A 101 19.75 -1.98 -14.82
CA TYR A 101 18.48 -1.40 -14.41
C TYR A 101 18.17 -0.09 -15.12
N SER A 102 16.91 0.07 -15.54
CA SER A 102 16.35 1.38 -15.90
C SER A 102 15.66 1.98 -14.68
N TYR A 103 16.05 3.20 -14.31
CA TYR A 103 15.53 3.90 -13.13
C TYR A 103 14.47 4.92 -13.48
N ILE A 104 13.32 4.87 -12.78
CA ILE A 104 12.21 5.80 -12.94
C ILE A 104 11.86 6.34 -11.56
N TYR A 105 11.81 7.65 -11.41
CA TYR A 105 11.40 8.34 -10.21
C TYR A 105 10.28 9.32 -10.51
N ASN A 106 9.12 9.15 -9.83
CA ASN A 106 7.97 10.00 -9.99
C ASN A 106 7.54 10.58 -8.64
N LYS A 107 7.25 11.88 -8.60
CA LYS A 107 6.69 12.56 -7.44
C LYS A 107 5.38 13.23 -7.81
N TYR A 108 4.33 12.97 -7.02
CA TYR A 108 3.00 13.53 -7.21
C TYR A 108 2.55 14.22 -5.93
N THR A 109 2.01 15.42 -6.03
CA THR A 109 1.44 16.14 -4.90
C THR A 109 0.01 16.55 -5.24
N TYR A 110 -0.94 16.17 -4.39
CA TYR A 110 -2.36 16.46 -4.52
C TYR A 110 -2.83 17.27 -3.31
N GLU A 111 -3.27 18.51 -3.52
CA GLU A 111 -3.87 19.34 -2.48
C GLU A 111 -5.39 19.33 -2.65
N LEU A 112 -6.10 19.00 -1.57
CA LEU A 112 -7.55 18.84 -1.54
C LEU A 112 -8.16 20.00 -0.75
N ASN A 113 -8.97 20.83 -1.42
CA ASN A 113 -9.61 22.00 -0.84
C ASN A 113 -11.13 21.94 -1.05
N GLY A 114 -11.90 21.88 0.03
CA GLY A 114 -13.35 21.82 -0.05
C GLY A 114 -13.91 20.41 -0.26
N ILE A 115 -14.95 20.27 -1.08
CA ILE A 115 -15.61 18.99 -1.36
C ILE A 115 -15.07 18.42 -2.65
N ILE A 116 -14.38 17.26 -2.57
CA ILE A 116 -13.72 16.63 -3.70
C ILE A 116 -14.23 15.20 -3.90
N ASN A 117 -14.52 14.83 -5.15
CA ASN A 117 -14.79 13.45 -5.55
C ASN A 117 -13.99 13.16 -6.82
N LYS A 118 -12.91 12.37 -6.71
CA LYS A 118 -11.99 12.13 -7.83
C LYS A 118 -11.47 10.69 -7.86
N THR A 119 -11.31 10.18 -9.10
CA THR A 119 -10.50 9.00 -9.39
C THR A 119 -9.13 9.46 -9.89
N ILE A 120 -8.07 8.95 -9.30
CA ILE A 120 -6.69 9.24 -9.66
C ILE A 120 -6.09 7.94 -10.20
N LYS A 121 -5.80 7.91 -11.50
CA LYS A 121 -5.05 6.85 -12.17
C LYS A 121 -3.63 7.34 -12.39
N ILE A 122 -2.64 6.62 -11.90
CA ILE A 122 -1.22 7.02 -12.06
C ILE A 122 -0.78 6.91 -13.52
N ASP A 123 -1.34 5.98 -14.27
CA ASP A 123 -1.06 5.79 -15.70
C ASP A 123 -1.36 7.02 -16.59
N GLU A 124 -2.36 7.82 -16.23
CA GLU A 124 -2.76 8.98 -17.06
C GLU A 124 -1.70 10.08 -17.10
N ILE A 125 -0.79 10.07 -16.13
CA ILE A 125 0.26 11.10 -16.01
C ILE A 125 1.47 10.77 -16.90
N ASP A 126 1.76 9.49 -17.11
CA ASP A 126 2.86 9.02 -17.95
C ASP A 126 2.58 9.13 -19.46
N ILE A 127 1.30 9.20 -19.87
CA ILE A 127 0.92 9.21 -21.29
C ILE A 127 1.44 10.43 -22.05
N GLN A 128 1.56 11.59 -21.40
CA GLN A 128 2.05 12.81 -22.03
C GLN A 128 3.57 12.77 -22.32
N ASN A 129 4.32 11.91 -21.64
CA ASN A 129 5.77 11.75 -21.79
C ASN A 129 6.18 10.64 -22.77
N LYS A 130 5.24 9.95 -23.42
CA LYS A 130 5.47 8.77 -24.28
C LYS A 130 6.29 9.01 -25.56
N LYS A 131 6.65 10.25 -25.88
CA LYS A 131 7.39 10.53 -27.12
C LYS A 131 8.90 10.24 -27.08
N GLN A 132 9.44 9.84 -25.94
CA GLN A 132 10.87 9.50 -25.83
C GLN A 132 11.03 8.17 -25.10
N ASN A 133 11.09 7.01 -25.91
CA ASN A 133 11.63 5.98 -25.21
C ASN A 133 11.95 4.62 -25.60
N ASN A 134 13.15 4.29 -25.45
CA ASN A 134 13.82 3.01 -25.47
C ASN A 134 13.92 2.42 -24.04
N ILE A 135 12.79 2.13 -23.37
CA ILE A 135 12.76 1.31 -22.15
C ILE A 135 12.97 -0.18 -22.51
N ASP A 136 12.74 -0.53 -23.77
CA ASP A 136 12.75 -1.90 -24.28
C ASP A 136 14.12 -2.60 -24.21
N ASN A 137 15.20 -1.85 -23.95
CA ASN A 137 16.56 -2.39 -23.97
C ASN A 137 17.15 -2.80 -22.62
N TYR A 138 16.39 -2.62 -21.50
CA TYR A 138 16.88 -2.97 -20.16
C TYR A 138 16.23 -4.27 -19.64
N ASN A 139 17.04 -5.12 -19.01
CA ASN A 139 16.56 -6.37 -18.45
C ASN A 139 15.75 -6.18 -17.17
N ASN A 140 16.03 -5.14 -16.37
CA ASN A 140 15.39 -4.89 -15.10
C ASN A 140 14.92 -3.43 -14.98
N ILE A 141 13.84 -3.21 -14.21
CA ILE A 141 13.26 -1.88 -14.01
C ILE A 141 13.10 -1.61 -12.50
N TYR A 142 13.61 -0.46 -12.05
CA TYR A 142 13.37 0.06 -10.71
C TYR A 142 12.51 1.32 -10.81
N ILE A 143 11.34 1.29 -10.16
CA ILE A 143 10.39 2.40 -10.15
C ILE A 143 10.23 2.87 -8.71
N LYS A 144 10.48 4.16 -8.47
CA LYS A 144 10.22 4.80 -7.18
C LYS A 144 9.16 5.87 -7.35
N GLU A 145 8.13 5.82 -6.51
CA GLU A 145 7.01 6.75 -6.54
C GLU A 145 6.75 7.37 -5.19
N TYR A 146 6.52 8.67 -5.18
CA TYR A 146 6.07 9.43 -4.04
C TYR A 146 4.74 10.11 -4.35
N LEU A 147 3.72 9.77 -3.58
CA LEU A 147 2.42 10.42 -3.63
C LEU A 147 2.22 11.17 -2.32
N ASN A 148 2.06 12.47 -2.40
CA ASN A 148 1.72 13.31 -1.26
C ASN A 148 0.30 13.83 -1.43
N ILE A 149 -0.59 13.49 -0.50
CA ILE A 149 -2.00 13.91 -0.49
C ILE A 149 -2.19 14.80 0.73
N ILE A 150 -2.53 16.06 0.51
CA ILE A 150 -2.75 17.04 1.56
C ILE A 150 -4.24 17.40 1.59
N ALA A 151 -4.93 16.97 2.63
CA ALA A 151 -6.31 17.38 2.88
C ALA A 151 -6.30 18.65 3.76
N ASN A 152 -6.63 19.78 3.16
CA ASN A 152 -6.61 21.05 3.86
C ASN A 152 -7.75 21.18 4.89
N GLU A 153 -7.66 22.15 5.78
CA GLU A 153 -8.63 22.37 6.85
C GLU A 153 -10.07 22.40 6.34
N ASN A 154 -10.96 21.69 7.04
CA ASN A 154 -12.38 21.58 6.72
C ASN A 154 -12.70 21.00 5.33
N SER A 155 -11.72 20.38 4.64
CA SER A 155 -11.99 19.67 3.38
C SER A 155 -12.73 18.34 3.63
N ASN A 156 -13.52 17.91 2.64
CA ASN A 156 -14.21 16.62 2.66
C ASN A 156 -14.03 15.96 1.29
N SER A 157 -13.26 14.87 1.25
CA SER A 157 -12.81 14.30 -0.01
C SER A 157 -13.10 12.81 -0.09
N TYR A 158 -13.58 12.37 -1.25
CA TYR A 158 -13.64 10.97 -1.65
C TYR A 158 -12.68 10.74 -2.81
N LEU A 159 -11.80 9.74 -2.69
CA LEU A 159 -10.78 9.43 -3.68
C LEU A 159 -10.76 7.94 -4.03
N VAL A 160 -10.64 7.61 -5.31
CA VAL A 160 -10.20 6.29 -5.76
C VAL A 160 -8.80 6.44 -6.34
N LEU A 161 -7.83 5.81 -5.72
CA LEU A 161 -6.43 5.80 -6.15
C LEU A 161 -6.11 4.43 -6.76
N ASP A 162 -5.99 4.40 -8.08
CA ASP A 162 -5.59 3.20 -8.83
C ASP A 162 -4.08 3.27 -9.14
N LEU A 163 -3.32 2.41 -8.48
CA LEU A 163 -1.87 2.33 -8.63
C LEU A 163 -1.44 1.37 -9.76
N ASN A 164 -2.40 0.75 -10.44
CA ASN A 164 -2.09 -0.13 -11.57
C ASN A 164 -1.59 0.65 -12.77
N LYS A 165 -0.57 0.10 -13.41
CA LYS A 165 0.04 0.67 -14.60
C LYS A 165 -0.16 -0.24 -15.78
N ASN A 166 -1.09 0.11 -16.66
CA ASN A 166 -1.33 -0.63 -17.89
C ASN A 166 -0.17 -0.56 -18.89
N ASN A 167 0.72 0.42 -18.74
CA ASN A 167 1.77 0.72 -19.69
C ASN A 167 2.94 -0.30 -19.71
N TYR A 168 3.06 -1.13 -18.68
CA TYR A 168 4.11 -2.15 -18.58
C TYR A 168 3.66 -3.54 -19.05
N LYS A 169 2.43 -3.68 -19.57
CA LYS A 169 1.90 -4.95 -20.12
C LYS A 169 2.74 -5.51 -21.29
N ASN A 170 3.53 -4.65 -21.95
CA ASN A 170 4.41 -5.07 -23.06
C ASN A 170 5.77 -5.58 -22.61
N ILE A 171 6.06 -5.63 -21.29
CA ILE A 171 7.28 -6.23 -20.73
C ILE A 171 7.01 -7.73 -20.52
N ASN A 172 6.59 -8.42 -21.58
CA ASN A 172 6.28 -9.86 -21.55
C ASN A 172 7.53 -10.76 -21.63
N ASP A 173 8.72 -10.25 -21.37
CA ASP A 173 9.92 -11.06 -21.29
C ASP A 173 10.01 -11.72 -19.91
N ASN A 174 9.84 -13.04 -19.87
CA ASN A 174 9.91 -13.89 -18.68
C ASN A 174 11.24 -13.81 -17.89
N ASN A 175 12.17 -12.96 -18.32
CA ASN A 175 13.48 -12.78 -17.72
C ASN A 175 13.71 -11.38 -17.11
N LYS A 176 12.67 -10.53 -17.03
CA LYS A 176 12.80 -9.17 -16.50
C LYS A 176 12.28 -9.09 -15.06
N SER A 177 13.10 -8.57 -14.16
CA SER A 177 12.70 -8.28 -12.78
C SER A 177 12.26 -6.83 -12.63
N LYS A 178 11.21 -6.60 -11.85
CA LYS A 178 10.67 -5.27 -11.55
C LYS A 178 10.69 -5.05 -10.04
N ILE A 179 11.25 -3.92 -9.63
CA ILE A 179 11.14 -3.41 -8.25
C ILE A 179 10.30 -2.16 -8.29
N GLU A 180 9.21 -2.15 -7.56
CA GLU A 180 8.38 -0.96 -7.31
C GLU A 180 8.49 -0.55 -5.85
N ASP A 181 8.86 0.69 -5.61
CA ASP A 181 8.93 1.32 -4.29
C ASP A 181 7.93 2.50 -4.27
N ILE A 182 6.75 2.25 -3.73
CA ILE A 182 5.62 3.18 -3.69
C ILE A 182 5.52 3.76 -2.29
N ASN A 183 5.62 5.08 -2.18
CA ASN A 183 5.52 5.80 -0.92
C ASN A 183 4.35 6.78 -0.99
N ILE A 184 3.37 6.62 -0.12
CA ILE A 184 2.18 7.46 -0.05
C ILE A 184 2.19 8.17 1.29
N GLN A 185 2.15 9.49 1.28
CA GLN A 185 1.94 10.30 2.46
C GLN A 185 0.59 10.99 2.41
N ILE A 186 -0.17 10.91 3.50
CA ILE A 186 -1.46 11.57 3.65
C ILE A 186 -1.38 12.48 4.86
N ASP A 187 -1.42 13.78 4.62
CA ASP A 187 -1.44 14.81 5.64
C ASP A 187 -2.85 15.38 5.77
N LEU A 188 -3.50 15.05 6.88
CA LEU A 188 -4.81 15.59 7.22
C LEU A 188 -4.62 16.84 8.08
N LYS A 189 -5.11 18.00 7.61
CA LYS A 189 -5.19 19.21 8.42
C LYS A 189 -6.42 19.15 9.33
N ASP A 190 -6.53 20.08 10.27
CA ASP A 190 -7.60 20.08 11.27
C ASP A 190 -9.00 20.07 10.64
N ASN A 191 -9.90 19.27 11.22
CA ASN A 191 -11.28 19.05 10.77
C ASN A 191 -11.42 18.53 9.32
N SER A 192 -10.35 18.05 8.68
CA SER A 192 -10.45 17.48 7.33
C SER A 192 -11.01 16.05 7.38
N LYS A 193 -11.70 15.66 6.30
CA LYS A 193 -12.22 14.31 6.12
C LYS A 193 -11.77 13.74 4.79
N VAL A 194 -11.26 12.52 4.81
CA VAL A 194 -10.87 11.77 3.61
C VAL A 194 -11.47 10.39 3.66
N ASP A 195 -12.17 10.02 2.62
CA ASP A 195 -12.63 8.68 2.34
C ASP A 195 -11.96 8.21 1.05
N MET A 196 -11.20 7.11 1.09
CA MET A 196 -10.47 6.68 -0.10
C MET A 196 -10.39 5.17 -0.27
N VAL A 197 -10.31 4.76 -1.53
CA VAL A 197 -9.99 3.40 -1.93
C VAL A 197 -8.64 3.40 -2.63
N ILE A 198 -7.72 2.55 -2.18
CA ILE A 198 -6.41 2.36 -2.81
C ILE A 198 -6.37 0.95 -3.39
N ILE A 199 -6.16 0.87 -4.71
CA ILE A 199 -5.95 -0.39 -5.41
C ILE A 199 -4.45 -0.52 -5.68
N PHE A 200 -3.81 -1.44 -4.97
CA PHE A 200 -2.39 -1.71 -5.13
C PHE A 200 -2.11 -2.46 -6.44
N PRO A 201 -0.89 -2.35 -7.00
CA PRO A 201 -0.56 -3.00 -8.25
C PRO A 201 -0.78 -4.52 -8.20
N TYR A 202 -1.31 -5.09 -9.29
CA TYR A 202 -1.62 -6.53 -9.41
C TYR A 202 -1.09 -7.16 -10.68
N ASP A 203 -0.03 -6.62 -11.24
CA ASP A 203 0.61 -7.22 -12.41
C ASP A 203 1.25 -8.60 -12.08
N LYS A 204 1.31 -9.47 -13.07
CA LYS A 204 1.90 -10.82 -12.93
C LYS A 204 3.42 -10.82 -13.21
N ILE A 205 4.05 -9.66 -13.19
CA ILE A 205 5.47 -9.53 -13.46
C ILE A 205 6.27 -10.08 -12.26
N GLU A 206 7.29 -10.87 -12.54
CA GLU A 206 8.25 -11.30 -11.52
C GLU A 206 8.93 -10.06 -10.92
N GLY A 207 8.85 -9.92 -9.59
CA GLY A 207 9.43 -8.76 -8.94
C GLY A 207 8.97 -8.55 -7.50
N ILE A 208 9.40 -7.42 -6.97
CA ILE A 208 9.15 -7.00 -5.59
C ILE A 208 8.37 -5.70 -5.60
N SER A 209 7.34 -5.64 -4.77
CA SER A 209 6.61 -4.40 -4.46
C SER A 209 6.86 -4.01 -3.01
N LEU A 210 7.32 -2.78 -2.82
CA LEU A 210 7.52 -2.13 -1.53
C LEU A 210 6.52 -0.99 -1.42
N GLU A 211 5.60 -1.06 -0.48
CA GLU A 211 4.50 -0.12 -0.38
C GLU A 211 4.45 0.47 1.02
N ASN A 212 4.69 1.77 1.11
CA ASN A 212 4.68 2.49 2.36
C ASN A 212 3.56 3.53 2.34
N LEU A 213 2.67 3.48 3.33
CA LEU A 213 1.62 4.46 3.54
C LEU A 213 1.81 5.12 4.89
N HIS A 214 1.90 6.44 4.92
CA HIS A 214 2.03 7.21 6.13
C HIS A 214 0.86 8.19 6.28
N ILE A 215 0.18 8.15 7.44
CA ILE A 215 -0.97 9.00 7.75
C ILE A 215 -0.62 9.90 8.91
N ASN A 216 -0.68 11.22 8.70
CA ASN A 216 -0.60 12.24 9.73
C ASN A 216 -1.99 12.82 9.96
N GLY A 217 -2.64 12.44 11.06
CA GLY A 217 -3.95 12.96 11.43
C GLY A 217 -3.83 14.29 12.17
N GLY A 218 -4.40 15.37 11.62
CA GLY A 218 -4.63 16.63 12.31
C GLY A 218 -5.75 16.50 13.36
N LYS A 219 -5.92 17.53 14.20
CA LYS A 219 -6.96 17.55 15.23
C LYS A 219 -8.36 17.44 14.60
N LYS A 220 -9.20 16.55 15.15
CA LYS A 220 -10.57 16.28 14.67
C LYS A 220 -10.66 15.88 13.20
N SER A 221 -9.58 15.37 12.65
CA SER A 221 -9.60 14.83 11.29
C SER A 221 -10.15 13.40 11.28
N ASP A 222 -10.66 12.99 10.11
CA ASP A 222 -11.28 11.70 9.90
C ASP A 222 -10.78 11.10 8.58
N ILE A 223 -10.26 9.88 8.62
CA ILE A 223 -9.87 9.19 7.41
C ILE A 223 -10.36 7.74 7.41
N HIS A 224 -10.96 7.36 6.29
CA HIS A 224 -11.33 5.98 6.02
C HIS A 224 -10.64 5.51 4.75
N ILE A 225 -9.77 4.51 4.86
CA ILE A 225 -9.03 3.93 3.74
C ILE A 225 -9.47 2.49 3.51
N SER A 226 -9.81 2.14 2.27
CA SER A 226 -9.94 0.75 1.83
C SER A 226 -8.73 0.36 0.97
N CYS A 227 -8.00 -0.66 1.40
CA CYS A 227 -6.84 -1.21 0.70
C CYS A 227 -7.22 -2.50 -0.04
N ILE A 228 -6.86 -2.62 -1.32
CA ILE A 228 -7.14 -3.79 -2.14
C ILE A 228 -5.83 -4.37 -2.68
N PHE A 229 -5.48 -5.59 -2.22
CA PHE A 229 -4.30 -6.34 -2.62
C PHE A 229 -4.72 -7.59 -3.39
N MET A 230 -4.26 -7.74 -4.64
CA MET A 230 -4.69 -8.83 -5.52
C MET A 230 -3.57 -9.80 -5.91
N GLY A 231 -2.57 -9.94 -5.04
CA GLY A 231 -1.55 -10.97 -5.12
C GLY A 231 -0.46 -10.69 -6.15
N ARG A 232 0.59 -10.03 -5.72
CA ARG A 232 1.87 -9.95 -6.44
C ARG A 232 2.81 -11.06 -5.96
N LYS A 233 3.88 -11.29 -6.71
CA LYS A 233 4.87 -12.32 -6.38
C LYS A 233 5.48 -12.15 -5.01
N GLN A 234 5.97 -10.95 -4.73
CA GLN A 234 6.48 -10.53 -3.42
C GLN A 234 5.99 -9.12 -3.13
N GLU A 235 5.15 -8.98 -2.12
CA GLU A 235 4.50 -7.73 -1.76
C GLU A 235 4.74 -7.43 -0.28
N TYR A 236 5.30 -6.26 0.00
CA TYR A 236 5.66 -5.80 1.34
C TYR A 236 5.00 -4.46 1.61
N PHE A 237 3.94 -4.49 2.39
CA PHE A 237 3.13 -3.33 2.73
C PHE A 237 3.40 -2.86 4.15
N LYS A 238 3.57 -1.56 4.31
CA LYS A 238 3.66 -0.91 5.61
C LYS A 238 2.77 0.30 5.69
N ILE A 239 1.96 0.38 6.73
CA ILE A 239 1.20 1.57 7.07
C ILE A 239 1.59 2.07 8.45
N THR A 240 1.79 3.39 8.58
CA THR A 240 2.03 4.06 9.87
C THR A 240 1.04 5.20 10.01
N SER A 241 0.32 5.24 11.15
CA SER A 241 -0.67 6.27 11.44
C SER A 241 -0.32 7.01 12.74
N LEU A 242 -0.35 8.34 12.69
CA LEU A 242 -0.22 9.21 13.86
C LEU A 242 -1.55 9.91 14.10
N LEU A 243 -2.15 9.67 15.28
CA LEU A 243 -3.46 10.21 15.65
C LEU A 243 -3.29 11.30 16.71
N ASN A 244 -3.59 12.54 16.33
CA ASN A 244 -3.73 13.66 17.24
C ASN A 244 -5.09 13.66 17.97
N GLU A 245 -5.42 14.74 18.66
CA GLU A 245 -6.64 14.87 19.44
C GLU A 245 -7.89 14.69 18.57
N GLU A 246 -8.80 13.80 18.98
CA GLU A 246 -10.06 13.48 18.30
C GLU A 246 -9.89 13.05 16.83
N THR A 247 -8.73 12.54 16.45
CA THR A 247 -8.48 11.98 15.11
C THR A 247 -9.06 10.58 15.00
N ASN A 248 -9.78 10.29 13.90
CA ASN A 248 -10.27 8.95 13.58
C ASN A 248 -9.56 8.38 12.35
N VAL A 249 -9.06 7.15 12.47
CA VAL A 249 -8.43 6.41 11.37
C VAL A 249 -9.10 5.05 11.23
N ASN A 250 -9.82 4.83 10.13
CA ASN A 250 -10.41 3.56 9.77
C ASN A 250 -9.67 2.97 8.58
N ILE A 251 -9.19 1.75 8.70
CA ILE A 251 -8.49 1.04 7.63
C ILE A 251 -9.19 -0.30 7.41
N ASP A 252 -9.87 -0.44 6.29
CA ASP A 252 -10.40 -1.70 5.82
C ASP A 252 -9.50 -2.26 4.71
N GLY A 253 -9.31 -3.57 4.67
CA GLY A 253 -8.51 -4.18 3.62
C GLY A 253 -9.09 -5.50 3.14
N ILE A 254 -8.85 -5.79 1.87
CA ILE A 254 -9.01 -7.12 1.32
C ILE A 254 -7.71 -7.56 0.65
N TYR A 255 -7.37 -8.84 0.81
CA TYR A 255 -6.27 -9.43 0.07
C TYR A 255 -6.62 -10.81 -0.47
N LEU A 256 -6.10 -11.09 -1.67
CA LEU A 256 -6.11 -12.40 -2.29
C LEU A 256 -4.66 -12.79 -2.59
N THR A 257 -4.17 -13.87 -1.99
CA THR A 257 -2.85 -14.44 -2.32
C THR A 257 -2.98 -15.84 -2.88
N TYR A 258 -2.22 -16.15 -3.91
CA TYR A 258 -2.32 -17.42 -4.65
C TYR A 258 -0.94 -17.87 -5.16
N ALA A 259 -0.89 -19.05 -5.76
CA ALA A 259 0.35 -19.68 -6.23
C ALA A 259 1.40 -19.73 -5.11
N ASN A 260 2.61 -19.27 -5.36
CA ASN A 260 3.68 -19.15 -4.36
C ASN A 260 3.96 -17.69 -3.96
N ASN A 261 2.95 -16.82 -4.08
CA ASN A 261 3.05 -15.41 -3.75
C ASN A 261 3.26 -15.19 -2.24
N THR A 262 3.94 -14.10 -1.92
CA THR A 262 4.20 -13.69 -0.55
C THR A 262 3.67 -12.29 -0.31
N LEU A 263 2.85 -12.12 0.75
CA LEU A 263 2.35 -10.84 1.22
C LEU A 263 2.76 -10.64 2.68
N ASP A 264 3.57 -9.61 2.96
CA ASP A 264 3.93 -9.20 4.32
C ASP A 264 3.34 -7.82 4.61
N MET A 265 2.44 -7.74 5.58
CA MET A 265 1.76 -6.52 5.98
C MET A 265 2.16 -6.09 7.39
N TYR A 266 2.46 -4.80 7.55
CA TYR A 266 2.79 -4.20 8.83
C TYR A 266 1.97 -2.93 9.07
N PHE A 267 1.14 -2.96 10.11
CA PHE A 267 0.30 -1.84 10.55
C PHE A 267 0.86 -1.29 11.86
N ASP A 268 1.11 0.02 11.94
CA ASP A 268 1.67 0.69 13.10
C ASP A 268 0.88 1.96 13.41
N THR A 269 -0.06 1.85 14.34
CA THR A 269 -0.96 2.93 14.72
C THR A 269 -0.55 3.53 16.06
N ASN A 270 -0.41 4.86 16.09
CA ASN A 270 0.10 5.59 17.24
C ASN A 270 -0.91 6.65 17.70
N HIS A 271 -1.57 6.43 18.83
CA HIS A 271 -2.40 7.42 19.50
C HIS A 271 -1.52 8.34 20.34
N ILE A 272 -1.42 9.61 19.96
CA ILE A 272 -0.62 10.63 20.64
C ILE A 272 -1.48 11.74 21.27
N GLY A 273 -2.70 11.97 20.75
CA GLY A 273 -3.67 12.91 21.28
C GLY A 273 -4.86 12.21 21.94
N LYS A 274 -5.66 12.98 22.70
CA LYS A 274 -6.84 12.47 23.42
C LYS A 274 -7.97 12.09 22.47
N ASN A 275 -8.80 11.12 22.92
CA ASN A 275 -10.05 10.74 22.25
C ASN A 275 -9.88 10.30 20.78
N GLY A 276 -8.67 9.88 20.37
CA GLY A 276 -8.43 9.35 19.04
C GLY A 276 -9.03 7.95 18.88
N LYS A 277 -9.47 7.60 17.67
CA LYS A 277 -10.03 6.28 17.38
C LYS A 277 -9.33 5.65 16.18
N SER A 278 -9.01 4.36 16.29
CA SER A 278 -8.47 3.58 15.18
C SER A 278 -9.15 2.23 15.05
N TYR A 279 -9.57 1.90 13.83
CA TYR A 279 -10.15 0.61 13.50
C TYR A 279 -9.44 0.05 12.27
N ILE A 280 -8.88 -1.17 12.41
CA ILE A 280 -8.24 -1.89 11.32
C ILE A 280 -8.99 -3.20 11.14
N ASN A 281 -9.52 -3.47 9.95
CA ASN A 281 -10.26 -4.68 9.64
C ASN A 281 -9.85 -5.24 8.28
N ILE A 282 -9.11 -6.35 8.30
CA ILE A 282 -8.53 -6.96 7.10
C ILE A 282 -9.18 -8.31 6.84
N ASN A 283 -9.70 -8.51 5.63
CA ASN A 283 -10.28 -9.76 5.18
C ASN A 283 -9.42 -10.39 4.10
N GLY A 284 -8.97 -11.60 4.31
CA GLY A 284 -8.05 -12.29 3.41
C GLY A 284 -8.57 -13.62 2.88
N VAL A 285 -8.10 -13.96 1.70
CA VAL A 285 -8.23 -15.29 1.10
C VAL A 285 -6.86 -15.76 0.64
N MET A 286 -6.48 -16.98 1.05
CA MET A 286 -5.22 -17.61 0.67
C MET A 286 -5.47 -18.91 -0.09
N ILE A 287 -4.74 -19.07 -1.19
CA ILE A 287 -4.88 -20.19 -2.11
C ILE A 287 -3.47 -20.79 -2.38
N ASP A 288 -3.40 -22.05 -2.77
CA ASP A 288 -2.18 -22.78 -3.16
C ASP A 288 -1.08 -22.77 -2.06
N ASP A 289 0.17 -22.55 -2.47
CA ASP A 289 1.35 -22.49 -1.59
C ASP A 289 1.66 -21.06 -1.10
N SER A 290 0.69 -20.15 -1.18
CA SER A 290 0.88 -18.74 -0.84
C SER A 290 1.24 -18.53 0.63
N ARG A 291 1.92 -17.42 0.89
CA ARG A 291 2.42 -17.06 2.21
C ARG A 291 1.97 -15.66 2.60
N LYS A 292 1.51 -15.50 3.83
CA LYS A 292 1.15 -14.21 4.37
C LYS A 292 1.72 -14.02 5.77
N SER A 293 2.19 -12.81 6.04
CA SER A 293 2.48 -12.32 7.38
C SER A 293 1.69 -11.03 7.63
N TRP A 294 0.99 -10.94 8.74
CA TRP A 294 0.30 -9.73 9.19
C TRP A 294 0.79 -9.36 10.57
N LYS A 295 1.24 -8.12 10.73
CA LYS A 295 1.72 -7.55 11.99
C LYS A 295 0.94 -6.28 12.25
N GLY A 296 0.21 -6.23 13.35
CA GLY A 296 -0.54 -5.06 13.78
C GLY A 296 0.01 -4.56 15.12
N ILE A 297 0.27 -3.27 15.24
CA ILE A 297 0.69 -2.64 16.49
C ILE A 297 -0.16 -1.40 16.72
N ILE A 298 -0.90 -1.39 17.82
CA ILE A 298 -1.55 -0.17 18.32
C ILE A 298 -0.78 0.30 19.56
N THR A 299 -0.30 1.53 19.53
CA THR A 299 0.40 2.16 20.64
C THR A 299 -0.41 3.31 21.20
N PHE A 300 -0.79 3.21 22.47
CA PHE A 300 -1.37 4.30 23.25
C PHE A 300 -0.27 5.00 24.02
N HIS A 301 0.15 6.18 23.55
CA HIS A 301 1.19 6.98 24.21
C HIS A 301 0.62 7.74 25.42
N ASN A 302 1.49 8.14 26.34
CA ASN A 302 1.09 8.98 27.49
C ASN A 302 0.41 10.25 26.98
N GLY A 303 -0.75 10.58 27.52
CA GLY A 303 -1.53 11.76 27.15
C GLY A 303 -2.66 11.50 26.16
N CYS A 304 -2.85 10.27 25.65
CA CYS A 304 -3.94 9.91 24.75
C CYS A 304 -5.20 9.39 25.45
N SER A 305 -5.50 9.88 26.68
CA SER A 305 -6.69 9.49 27.47
C SER A 305 -7.98 9.54 26.62
N GLY A 306 -8.88 8.58 26.83
CA GLY A 306 -10.14 8.44 26.10
C GLY A 306 -10.01 7.84 24.70
N SER A 307 -8.81 7.43 24.28
CA SER A 307 -8.61 6.83 22.96
C SER A 307 -9.05 5.37 22.88
N GLU A 308 -9.51 4.96 21.71
CA GLU A 308 -9.97 3.61 21.42
C GLU A 308 -9.23 3.07 20.16
N GLY A 309 -8.80 1.80 20.22
CA GLY A 309 -8.13 1.15 19.11
C GLY A 309 -8.54 -0.30 18.97
N GLU A 310 -8.83 -0.73 17.76
CA GLU A 310 -9.20 -2.11 17.45
C GLU A 310 -8.51 -2.55 16.15
N GLU A 311 -7.99 -3.77 16.15
CA GLU A 311 -7.43 -4.38 14.95
C GLU A 311 -7.91 -5.83 14.81
N ASN A 312 -8.43 -6.17 13.62
CA ASN A 312 -8.97 -7.47 13.31
C ASN A 312 -8.46 -8.00 11.97
N GLU A 313 -8.13 -9.28 11.91
CA GLU A 313 -7.89 -9.99 10.68
C GLU A 313 -8.79 -11.22 10.57
N ASN A 314 -9.47 -11.38 9.43
CA ASN A 314 -10.31 -12.54 9.12
C ASN A 314 -9.80 -13.25 7.87
N LEU A 315 -9.16 -14.38 8.05
CA LEU A 315 -8.55 -15.15 6.98
C LEU A 315 -9.37 -16.38 6.59
N LEU A 316 -9.60 -16.57 5.31
CA LEU A 316 -10.13 -17.79 4.71
C LEU A 316 -8.98 -18.52 3.98
N MET A 317 -8.64 -19.72 4.45
CA MET A 317 -7.65 -20.59 3.82
C MET A 317 -8.36 -21.61 2.93
N LEU A 318 -8.02 -21.64 1.64
CA LEU A 318 -8.59 -22.57 0.66
C LEU A 318 -7.65 -23.72 0.34
N SER A 319 -6.39 -23.64 0.77
CA SER A 319 -5.37 -24.67 0.58
C SER A 319 -4.70 -25.05 1.89
N GLU A 320 -4.39 -26.31 2.07
CA GLU A 320 -3.64 -26.82 3.24
C GLU A 320 -2.16 -26.39 3.22
N ASN A 321 -1.63 -26.07 2.05
CA ASN A 321 -0.26 -25.64 1.88
C ASN A 321 -0.04 -24.15 2.20
N ALA A 322 -1.09 -23.35 2.18
CA ALA A 322 -1.02 -21.93 2.49
C ALA A 322 -0.48 -21.70 3.92
N LYS A 323 0.41 -20.72 4.06
CA LYS A 323 1.08 -20.42 5.35
C LYS A 323 0.78 -19.00 5.80
N SER A 324 0.06 -18.89 6.91
CA SER A 324 -0.27 -17.61 7.53
C SER A 324 0.46 -17.43 8.86
N LYS A 325 0.97 -16.21 9.07
CA LYS A 325 1.46 -15.74 10.37
C LYS A 325 0.72 -14.46 10.71
N THR A 326 0.20 -14.35 11.95
CA THR A 326 -0.52 -13.16 12.41
C THR A 326 -0.03 -12.79 13.79
N LEU A 327 0.29 -11.52 13.99
CA LEU A 327 0.87 -11.00 15.22
C LEU A 327 0.26 -9.63 15.59
N PRO A 328 -0.86 -9.60 16.30
CA PRO A 328 -1.41 -8.37 16.84
C PRO A 328 -0.73 -7.98 18.17
N ILE A 329 -0.44 -6.69 18.38
CA ILE A 329 0.25 -6.16 19.58
C ILE A 329 -0.42 -4.88 20.05
N LEU A 330 -0.76 -4.83 21.34
CA LEU A 330 -1.22 -3.62 22.01
C LEU A 330 -0.16 -3.11 23.00
N LEU A 331 0.27 -1.86 22.83
CA LEU A 331 1.23 -1.18 23.69
C LEU A 331 0.54 -0.04 24.43
N CYS A 332 0.11 -0.28 25.66
CA CYS A 332 -0.62 0.69 26.48
C CYS A 332 0.33 1.40 27.46
N ARG A 333 0.57 2.69 27.22
CA ARG A 333 1.32 3.60 28.14
C ARG A 333 0.40 4.61 28.81
N GLU A 334 -0.90 4.56 28.49
CA GLU A 334 -1.97 5.36 29.08
C GLU A 334 -2.99 4.42 29.75
N ILE A 335 -3.62 4.87 30.83
CA ILE A 335 -4.53 4.01 31.64
C ILE A 335 -5.95 4.08 31.09
N ASP A 336 -6.42 5.26 30.72
CA ASP A 336 -7.78 5.51 30.27
C ASP A 336 -7.89 5.33 28.76
N VAL A 337 -7.72 4.10 28.28
CA VAL A 337 -7.83 3.72 26.88
C VAL A 337 -8.55 2.38 26.70
N LYS A 338 -9.11 2.15 25.52
CA LYS A 338 -9.70 0.88 25.13
C LYS A 338 -8.92 0.30 23.94
N GLY A 339 -8.34 -0.88 24.13
CA GLY A 339 -7.62 -1.59 23.08
C GLY A 339 -8.18 -2.99 22.88
N ASN A 340 -8.51 -3.34 21.65
CA ASN A 340 -8.93 -4.68 21.27
C ASN A 340 -8.11 -5.19 20.10
N HIS A 341 -7.89 -6.49 20.04
CA HIS A 341 -7.36 -7.12 18.83
C HIS A 341 -7.97 -8.50 18.63
N GLY A 342 -8.07 -8.90 17.36
CA GLY A 342 -8.59 -10.21 17.00
C GLY A 342 -7.94 -10.75 15.73
N SER A 343 -7.80 -12.06 15.67
CA SER A 343 -7.39 -12.75 14.46
C SER A 343 -8.14 -14.05 14.35
N SER A 344 -8.74 -14.29 13.20
CA SER A 344 -9.38 -15.55 12.89
C SER A 344 -8.84 -16.12 11.59
N SER A 345 -8.52 -17.40 11.59
CA SER A 345 -8.23 -18.15 10.38
C SER A 345 -9.07 -19.42 10.36
N GLY A 346 -9.59 -19.74 9.19
CA GLY A 346 -10.39 -20.95 9.04
C GLY A 346 -10.50 -21.39 7.60
N ASN A 347 -10.90 -22.65 7.43
CA ASN A 347 -11.22 -23.21 6.14
C ASN A 347 -12.63 -22.82 5.72
N MET A 348 -12.94 -23.08 4.45
CA MET A 348 -14.29 -22.83 3.95
C MET A 348 -15.31 -23.72 4.64
N ASP A 349 -16.40 -23.10 5.09
CA ASP A 349 -17.50 -23.79 5.77
C ASP A 349 -18.28 -24.68 4.79
N ASN A 350 -18.09 -25.98 4.92
CA ASN A 350 -18.76 -26.99 4.08
C ASN A 350 -20.29 -26.95 4.21
N GLN A 351 -20.84 -26.53 5.34
CA GLN A 351 -22.30 -26.40 5.52
C GLN A 351 -22.84 -25.26 4.68
N LYS A 352 -22.12 -24.13 4.58
CA LYS A 352 -22.49 -23.02 3.70
C LYS A 352 -22.39 -23.41 2.23
N ILE A 353 -21.36 -24.16 1.85
CA ILE A 353 -21.25 -24.70 0.49
C ILE A 353 -22.45 -25.61 0.18
N PHE A 354 -22.75 -26.58 1.06
CA PHE A 354 -23.87 -27.49 0.90
C PHE A 354 -25.21 -26.75 0.80
N TYR A 355 -25.41 -25.73 1.63
CA TYR A 355 -26.62 -24.90 1.59
C TYR A 355 -26.77 -24.21 0.23
N LEU A 356 -25.72 -23.58 -0.30
CA LEU A 356 -25.76 -22.93 -1.62
C LEU A 356 -26.00 -23.94 -2.74
N MET A 357 -25.37 -25.12 -2.67
CA MET A 357 -25.61 -26.19 -3.64
C MET A 357 -27.06 -26.68 -3.62
N SER A 358 -27.66 -26.80 -2.43
CA SER A 358 -29.08 -27.16 -2.29
C SER A 358 -30.05 -26.10 -2.89
N ARG A 359 -29.55 -24.88 -3.12
CA ARG A 359 -30.26 -23.80 -3.80
C ARG A 359 -29.96 -23.70 -5.29
N GLY A 360 -29.23 -24.68 -5.86
CA GLY A 360 -29.01 -24.81 -7.30
C GLY A 360 -27.68 -24.22 -7.80
N HIS A 361 -26.79 -23.77 -6.89
CA HIS A 361 -25.46 -23.33 -7.30
C HIS A 361 -24.53 -24.54 -7.50
N SER A 362 -23.60 -24.45 -8.46
CA SER A 362 -22.49 -25.40 -8.51
C SER A 362 -21.56 -25.20 -7.30
N LYS A 363 -20.73 -26.19 -6.99
CA LYS A 363 -19.76 -26.10 -5.91
C LYS A 363 -18.80 -24.91 -6.09
N GLU A 364 -18.33 -24.72 -7.33
CA GLU A 364 -17.44 -23.62 -7.72
C GLU A 364 -18.13 -22.28 -7.49
N ASN A 365 -19.37 -22.14 -7.96
CA ASN A 365 -20.14 -20.91 -7.79
C ASN A 365 -20.46 -20.64 -6.30
N ALA A 366 -20.73 -21.67 -5.51
CA ALA A 366 -20.92 -21.55 -4.06
C ALA A 366 -19.65 -21.02 -3.38
N ARG A 367 -18.47 -21.55 -3.74
CA ARG A 367 -17.17 -21.06 -3.24
C ARG A 367 -16.96 -19.59 -3.59
N LYS A 368 -17.17 -19.23 -4.86
CA LYS A 368 -17.07 -17.85 -5.34
C LYS A 368 -17.97 -16.90 -4.56
N ILE A 369 -19.25 -17.26 -4.35
CA ILE A 369 -20.20 -16.46 -3.58
C ILE A 369 -19.67 -16.20 -2.16
N ILE A 370 -19.15 -17.22 -1.48
CA ILE A 370 -18.62 -17.09 -0.11
C ILE A 370 -17.41 -16.15 -0.08
N ILE A 371 -16.50 -16.24 -1.04
CA ILE A 371 -15.34 -15.37 -1.13
C ILE A 371 -15.77 -13.93 -1.41
N MET A 372 -16.56 -13.73 -2.45
CA MET A 372 -17.03 -12.40 -2.84
C MET A 372 -17.86 -11.73 -1.74
N SER A 373 -18.60 -12.48 -0.93
CA SER A 373 -19.33 -11.90 0.20
C SER A 373 -18.44 -11.22 1.24
N ARG A 374 -17.15 -11.60 1.32
CA ARG A 374 -16.15 -10.97 2.19
C ARG A 374 -15.52 -9.73 1.55
N PHE A 375 -15.43 -9.71 0.23
CA PHE A 375 -14.74 -8.68 -0.52
C PHE A 375 -15.67 -7.55 -0.98
N ASN A 376 -16.92 -7.88 -1.31
CA ASN A 376 -17.89 -6.92 -1.81
C ASN A 376 -18.05 -5.65 -0.96
N PRO A 377 -18.08 -5.69 0.38
CA PRO A 377 -18.21 -4.46 1.18
C PRO A 377 -17.13 -3.41 0.89
N ILE A 378 -15.94 -3.85 0.46
CA ILE A 378 -14.85 -2.96 0.09
C ILE A 378 -14.87 -2.66 -1.41
N ILE A 379 -15.12 -3.65 -2.25
CA ILE A 379 -15.20 -3.48 -3.71
C ILE A 379 -16.33 -2.50 -4.06
N ASP A 380 -17.47 -2.56 -3.35
CA ASP A 380 -18.61 -1.67 -3.58
C ASP A 380 -18.32 -0.20 -3.27
N ARG A 381 -17.24 0.10 -2.56
CA ARG A 381 -16.77 1.48 -2.36
C ARG A 381 -16.06 2.07 -3.59
N ILE A 382 -15.68 1.26 -4.58
CA ILE A 382 -15.11 1.75 -5.84
C ILE A 382 -16.23 2.38 -6.66
N THR A 383 -16.18 3.71 -6.84
CA THR A 383 -17.21 4.47 -7.59
C THR A 383 -16.97 4.49 -9.10
N ASN A 384 -15.79 4.10 -9.56
CA ASN A 384 -15.48 3.98 -10.99
C ASN A 384 -15.81 2.57 -11.47
N ASP A 385 -16.82 2.42 -12.31
CA ASP A 385 -17.33 1.12 -12.76
C ASP A 385 -16.26 0.31 -13.52
N GLU A 386 -15.47 0.94 -14.40
CA GLU A 386 -14.40 0.27 -15.14
C GLU A 386 -13.35 -0.36 -14.22
N ILE A 387 -12.92 0.39 -13.18
CA ILE A 387 -11.96 -0.11 -12.19
C ILE A 387 -12.59 -1.23 -11.36
N LYS A 388 -13.85 -1.05 -10.94
CA LYS A 388 -14.59 -2.05 -10.16
C LYS A 388 -14.74 -3.37 -10.90
N GLU A 389 -15.16 -3.34 -12.15
CA GLU A 389 -15.31 -4.53 -13.01
C GLU A 389 -13.94 -5.22 -13.22
N ASN A 390 -12.87 -4.45 -13.41
CA ASN A 390 -11.54 -4.98 -13.57
C ASN A 390 -11.07 -5.72 -12.30
N VAL A 391 -11.24 -5.12 -11.12
CA VAL A 391 -10.93 -5.75 -9.83
C VAL A 391 -11.69 -7.06 -9.65
N ILE A 392 -13.00 -7.06 -9.91
CA ILE A 392 -13.85 -8.25 -9.81
C ILE A 392 -13.35 -9.33 -10.77
N SER A 393 -13.10 -8.98 -12.03
CA SER A 393 -12.63 -9.92 -13.05
C SER A 393 -11.35 -10.64 -12.67
N ILE A 394 -10.38 -9.91 -12.09
CA ILE A 394 -9.10 -10.48 -11.65
C ILE A 394 -9.30 -11.45 -10.49
N ILE A 395 -10.09 -11.06 -9.49
CA ILE A 395 -10.40 -11.92 -8.34
C ILE A 395 -11.07 -13.21 -8.80
N GLU A 396 -12.04 -13.09 -9.71
CA GLU A 396 -12.75 -14.24 -10.26
C GLU A 396 -11.87 -15.15 -11.09
N GLU A 397 -10.96 -14.60 -11.89
CA GLU A 397 -10.00 -15.37 -12.68
C GLU A 397 -9.11 -16.25 -11.77
N GLU A 398 -8.56 -15.67 -10.68
CA GLU A 398 -7.68 -16.42 -9.79
C GLU A 398 -8.45 -17.46 -8.97
N ILE A 399 -9.67 -17.16 -8.52
CA ILE A 399 -10.51 -18.14 -7.83
C ILE A 399 -10.86 -19.33 -8.74
N ASN A 400 -11.14 -19.06 -10.02
CA ASN A 400 -11.51 -20.12 -10.97
C ASN A 400 -10.35 -21.07 -11.29
N LYS A 401 -9.09 -20.60 -11.26
CA LYS A 401 -7.92 -21.45 -11.48
C LYS A 401 -7.72 -22.53 -10.41
N THR A 402 -8.18 -22.27 -9.19
CA THR A 402 -8.06 -23.22 -8.06
C THR A 402 -9.04 -24.37 -8.09
N ASN A 403 -9.97 -24.38 -9.04
CA ASN A 403 -10.98 -25.42 -9.18
C ASN A 403 -10.57 -26.53 -10.17
N ASN A 404 -9.44 -26.38 -10.84
CA ASN A 404 -8.82 -27.36 -11.72
C ASN A 404 -7.62 -28.04 -11.08
#